data_88e8c0ab6e3db3f2cd64ff04bb156206
#
_entry.id   88e8c0ab6e3db3f2cd64ff04bb156206
#
_cell.length_a   1.000
_cell.length_b   1.000
_cell.length_c   1.000
_cell.angle_alpha   90.00
_cell.angle_beta   90.00
_cell.angle_gamma   90.00
#
_symmetry.space_group_name_H-M   'P 1'
#
loop_
_entity.id
_entity.type
_entity.pdbx_description
1 polymer ?
#
loop_
_entity_poly.entity_id
_entity_poly.type
_entity_poly.pdbx_seq_one_letter_code
_entity_poly.pdbx_strand_id
1 'polypeptide(L)' 'MRYVFDIETDGLLFDCTKTHCIVLKDIDKNEILTPTVDQGLELLSNAELIVGHNIIKFDIPVLKKLYGFKTKAKVFDT' A
#
# COMPACT_ATOMS: atom_id res chain seq x y z
N MET A 1 7.73 -11.47 3.46
CA MET A 1 6.90 -11.38 2.24
C MET A 1 7.21 -10.09 1.50
N ARG A 2 7.15 -10.11 0.20
CA ARG A 2 7.47 -8.97 -0.65
C ARG A 2 6.28 -8.71 -1.58
N TYR A 3 5.86 -7.44 -1.67
CA TYR A 3 4.68 -7.07 -2.43
C TYR A 3 4.95 -5.90 -3.37
N VAL A 4 4.35 -5.95 -4.56
CA VAL A 4 4.05 -4.76 -5.36
C VAL A 4 2.65 -4.32 -4.97
N PHE A 5 2.44 -3.03 -4.73
CA PHE A 5 1.11 -2.57 -4.34
C PHE A 5 0.70 -1.28 -5.03
N ASP A 6 -0.61 -1.09 -5.10
CA ASP A 6 -1.24 0.12 -5.59
C ASP A 6 -2.53 0.35 -4.81
N ILE A 7 -2.91 1.60 -4.64
CA ILE A 7 -4.15 1.95 -3.98
C ILE A 7 -5.02 2.82 -4.88
N GLU A 8 -6.33 2.69 -4.70
CA GLU A 8 -7.33 3.58 -5.30
C GLU A 8 -7.98 4.40 -4.20
N THR A 9 -8.05 5.71 -4.36
CA THR A 9 -8.60 6.62 -3.36
C THR A 9 -9.71 7.47 -3.96
N ASP A 10 -10.38 8.22 -3.09
CA ASP A 10 -11.46 9.14 -3.49
C ASP A 10 -10.95 10.53 -3.86
N GLY A 11 -9.63 10.74 -3.91
CA GLY A 11 -9.07 12.05 -4.27
C GLY A 11 -7.57 12.10 -4.22
N LEU A 12 -7.03 13.30 -4.32
CA LEU A 12 -5.61 13.57 -4.20
C LEU A 12 -5.20 13.54 -2.72
N LEU A 13 -3.89 13.55 -2.46
CA LEU A 13 -3.36 13.41 -1.10
C LEU A 13 -4.02 14.35 -0.08
N PHE A 14 -4.27 15.62 -0.46
CA PHE A 14 -4.85 16.60 0.46
C PHE A 14 -6.37 16.51 0.57
N ASP A 15 -7.03 15.91 -0.41
CA ASP A 15 -8.48 15.87 -0.50
C ASP A 15 -9.06 14.50 -0.20
N CYS A 16 -8.25 13.44 -0.20
CA CYS A 16 -8.77 12.10 -0.01
C CYS A 16 -9.24 11.87 1.43
N THR A 17 -10.36 11.16 1.55
CA THR A 17 -10.96 10.81 2.84
C THR A 17 -10.95 9.30 3.09
N LYS A 18 -10.78 8.50 2.04
CA LYS A 18 -10.75 7.04 2.17
C LYS A 18 -9.97 6.41 1.03
N THR A 19 -9.50 5.20 1.26
CA THR A 19 -8.95 4.32 0.24
C THR A 19 -10.04 3.36 -0.21
N HIS A 20 -10.36 3.34 -1.51
CA HIS A 20 -11.38 2.46 -2.07
C HIS A 20 -10.92 1.00 -2.11
N CYS A 21 -9.67 0.78 -2.52
CA CYS A 21 -9.12 -0.57 -2.56
C CYS A 21 -7.60 -0.56 -2.52
N ILE A 22 -7.05 -1.69 -2.10
CA ILE A 22 -5.63 -1.98 -2.14
C ILE A 22 -5.45 -3.22 -3.01
N VAL A 23 -4.56 -3.15 -3.99
CA VAL A 23 -4.18 -4.30 -4.81
C VAL A 23 -2.75 -4.65 -4.50
N LEU A 24 -2.49 -5.90 -4.18
CA LEU A 24 -1.16 -6.43 -3.88
C LEU A 24 -0.79 -7.52 -4.86
N LYS A 25 0.46 -7.55 -5.27
CA LYS A 25 1.03 -8.71 -5.95
C LYS A 25 2.10 -9.31 -5.06
N ASP A 26 1.90 -10.55 -4.63
CA ASP A 26 2.91 -11.30 -3.90
C ASP A 26 4.00 -11.73 -4.90
N ILE A 27 5.18 -11.12 -4.77
CA ILE A 27 6.28 -11.35 -5.71
C ILE A 27 6.76 -12.80 -5.65
N ASP A 28 6.81 -13.36 -4.44
CA ASP A 28 7.36 -14.69 -4.23
C ASP A 28 6.45 -15.79 -4.76
N LYS A 29 5.12 -15.61 -4.66
CA LYS A 29 4.13 -16.57 -5.13
C LYS A 29 3.55 -16.23 -6.49
N ASN A 30 3.84 -15.05 -7.02
CA ASN A 30 3.29 -14.52 -8.27
C ASN A 30 1.76 -14.53 -8.26
N GLU A 31 1.17 -14.13 -7.13
CA GLU A 31 -0.28 -14.05 -6.95
C GLU A 31 -0.74 -12.61 -6.77
N ILE A 32 -1.91 -12.29 -7.35
CA ILE A 32 -2.55 -10.99 -7.16
C ILE A 32 -3.59 -11.13 -6.06
N LEU A 33 -3.53 -10.23 -5.07
CA LEU A 33 -4.43 -10.19 -3.93
C LEU A 33 -5.24 -8.92 -3.96
N THR A 34 -6.51 -9.01 -3.61
CA THR A 34 -7.40 -7.86 -3.46
C THR A 34 -8.01 -7.87 -2.06
N PRO A 35 -7.20 -7.68 -1.03
CA PRO A 35 -7.69 -7.76 0.36
C PRO A 35 -8.59 -6.59 0.71
N THR A 36 -9.26 -6.68 1.85
CA THR A 36 -9.87 -5.50 2.46
C THR A 36 -8.76 -4.50 2.79
N VAL A 37 -9.13 -3.22 3.00
CA VAL A 37 -8.15 -2.20 3.37
C VAL A 37 -7.39 -2.60 4.64
N ASP A 38 -8.09 -3.06 5.67
CA ASP A 38 -7.47 -3.46 6.93
C ASP A 38 -6.49 -4.62 6.74
N GLN A 39 -6.87 -5.63 5.97
CA GLN A 39 -6.01 -6.76 5.67
C GLN A 39 -4.78 -6.33 4.86
N GLY A 40 -4.99 -5.45 3.88
CA GLY A 40 -3.90 -4.92 3.06
C GLY A 40 -2.90 -4.12 3.89
N LEU A 41 -3.38 -3.28 4.80
CA LEU A 41 -2.51 -2.51 5.69
C LEU A 41 -1.68 -3.42 6.58
N GLU A 42 -2.27 -4.48 7.13
CA GLU A 42 -1.55 -5.45 7.96
C GLU A 42 -0.47 -6.16 7.17
N LEU A 43 -0.78 -6.62 5.96
CA LEU A 43 0.19 -7.29 5.09
C LEU A 43 1.35 -6.37 4.75
N LEU A 44 1.08 -5.12 4.39
CA LEU A 44 2.11 -4.14 4.05
C LEU A 44 2.95 -3.75 5.27
N SER A 45 2.34 -3.66 6.45
CA SER A 45 3.06 -3.31 7.69
C SER A 45 4.10 -4.36 8.07
N ASN A 46 3.82 -5.62 7.79
CA ASN A 46 4.66 -6.76 8.16
C ASN A 46 5.54 -7.26 7.02
N ALA A 47 5.48 -6.65 5.84
CA ALA A 47 6.27 -7.04 4.68
C ALA A 47 7.76 -6.77 4.90
N GLU A 48 8.61 -7.49 4.16
CA GLU A 48 10.05 -7.25 4.11
C GLU A 48 10.38 -6.16 3.08
N LEU A 49 9.64 -6.15 1.97
CA LEU A 49 9.83 -5.21 0.87
C LEU A 49 8.47 -4.85 0.29
N ILE A 50 8.28 -3.58 0.02
CA ILE A 50 7.13 -3.08 -0.74
C ILE A 50 7.61 -2.26 -1.92
N VAL A 51 7.00 -2.49 -3.07
CA VAL A 51 7.36 -1.87 -4.34
C VAL A 51 6.12 -1.23 -4.94
N GLY A 52 6.28 -0.07 -5.53
CA GLY A 52 5.18 0.57 -6.23
C GLY A 52 5.63 1.80 -6.99
N HIS A 53 4.74 2.31 -7.83
CA HIS A 53 4.97 3.52 -8.59
C HIS A 53 4.52 4.73 -7.78
N ASN A 54 5.42 5.68 -7.54
CA ASN A 54 5.14 6.93 -6.84
C ASN A 54 4.58 6.72 -5.41
N ILE A 55 4.96 5.62 -4.76
CA ILE A 55 4.39 5.27 -3.45
C ILE A 55 4.91 6.13 -2.31
N ILE A 56 6.15 6.62 -2.40
CA ILE A 56 6.73 7.48 -1.35
C ILE A 56 6.03 8.85 -1.32
N LYS A 57 5.64 9.36 -2.49
CA LYS A 57 5.00 10.68 -2.59
C LYS A 57 3.49 10.64 -2.44
N PHE A 58 2.84 9.52 -2.72
CA PHE A 58 1.38 9.45 -2.69
C PHE A 58 0.85 8.33 -1.81
N ASP A 59 1.06 7.05 -2.20
CA ASP A 59 0.38 5.92 -1.56
C ASP A 59 0.69 5.83 -0.06
N ILE A 60 1.96 5.87 0.31
CA ILE A 60 2.36 5.78 1.72
C ILE A 60 1.87 6.98 2.54
N PRO A 61 2.04 8.24 2.07
CA PRO A 61 1.49 9.38 2.79
C PRO A 61 -0.04 9.34 2.95
N VAL A 62 -0.77 8.86 1.93
CA VAL A 62 -2.23 8.69 2.01
C VAL A 62 -2.59 7.69 3.09
N LEU A 63 -1.97 6.52 3.10
CA LEU A 63 -2.24 5.49 4.10
C LEU A 63 -1.89 5.97 5.50
N LYS A 64 -0.79 6.72 5.64
CA LYS A 64 -0.42 7.32 6.92
C LYS A 64 -1.45 8.33 7.39
N LYS A 65 -1.91 9.21 6.48
CA LYS A 65 -2.91 10.23 6.79
C LYS A 65 -4.23 9.62 7.24
N LEU A 66 -4.73 8.63 6.50
CA LEU A 66 -6.07 8.08 6.70
C LEU A 66 -6.12 7.04 7.83
N TYR A 67 -5.07 6.27 8.01
CA TYR A 67 -5.10 5.08 8.89
C TYR A 67 -3.95 5.03 9.89
N GLY A 68 -3.06 6.03 9.90
CA GLY A 68 -1.88 5.97 10.76
C GLY A 68 -0.89 4.88 10.37
N PHE A 69 -0.84 4.53 9.10
CA PHE A 69 -0.05 3.42 8.58
C PHE A 69 1.44 3.57 8.89
N LYS A 70 2.05 2.49 9.33
CA LYS A 70 3.50 2.37 9.53
C LYS A 70 3.94 1.01 8.99
N THR A 71 5.15 0.97 8.42
CA THR A 71 5.71 -0.28 7.94
C THR A 71 7.20 -0.36 8.28
N LYS A 72 7.67 -1.56 8.56
CA LYS A 72 9.09 -1.87 8.72
C LYS A 72 9.74 -2.31 7.41
N ALA A 73 8.97 -2.39 6.33
CA ALA A 73 9.44 -2.86 5.05
C ALA A 73 10.45 -1.88 4.43
N LYS A 74 11.35 -2.41 3.62
CA LYS A 74 12.11 -1.59 2.68
C LYS A 74 11.15 -1.13 1.60
N VAL A 75 11.28 0.12 1.17
CA VAL A 75 10.41 0.73 0.18
C VAL A 75 11.21 0.94 -1.10
N PHE A 76 10.69 0.44 -2.20
CA PHE A 76 11.24 0.65 -3.53
C PHE A 76 10.21 1.37 -4.39
N ASP A 77 10.48 2.63 -4.72
CA ASP A 77 9.61 3.47 -5.52
C ASP A 77 10.14 3.55 -6.94
N THR A 78 9.31 3.19 -7.90
CA THR A 78 9.73 3.20 -9.32
C THR A 78 9.43 4.51 -10.03
#